data_4090b26f8ef6894cea0099875630d6ff
#
_entry.id   4090b26f8ef6894cea0099875630d6ff
#
_cell.length_a   1.000
_cell.length_b   1.000
_cell.length_c   1.000
_cell.angle_alpha   90.00
_cell.angle_beta   90.00
_cell.angle_gamma   90.00
#
_symmetry.space_group_name_H-M   'P 1'
#
loop_
_entity.id
_entity.type
_entity.pdbx_description
1 polymer ?
#
loop_
_entity_poly.entity_id
_entity_poly.type
_entity_poly.pdbx_seq_one_letter_code
_entity_poly.pdbx_strand_id
1 'polypeptide(L)'
;WGVSTRLIGALIMTHSDDNGLVLPPKIAPIQVAIIPIFKGEEQLKEITAKLQPAIDQLRALGITVKYDDADNKRPGFKFADYELKGVPVRLAMGGRDLENNTIEVMRRDTLEKDSVSFDGIVDYVKNLLDDIQNNIFKKAKDFRDAHIYECENYEEFKEKVKDGGFFLCHWDGTEETEAKIKEDTQATIRCVPFMFEQTPGTDMVSGKPAKYRVIIARSY
;
A
#
# COMPACT_ATOMS: atom_id res chain seq x y z
N TRP A 1 12.55 13.25 -15.47
CA TRP A 1 11.38 12.79 -14.74
C TRP A 1 11.25 13.61 -13.46
N GLY A 2 10.05 14.07 -13.15
CA GLY A 2 9.74 14.87 -11.96
C GLY A 2 8.83 14.11 -11.00
N VAL A 3 9.16 14.14 -9.71
CA VAL A 3 8.33 13.58 -8.63
C VAL A 3 8.10 14.69 -7.61
N SER A 4 6.87 14.89 -7.20
CA SER A 4 6.52 15.86 -6.18
C SER A 4 6.03 15.17 -4.89
N THR A 5 6.02 15.91 -3.79
CA THR A 5 5.48 15.46 -2.50
C THR A 5 4.00 15.05 -2.57
N ARG A 6 3.28 15.41 -3.64
CA ARG A 6 1.90 14.94 -3.89
C ARG A 6 1.78 13.41 -3.95
N LEU A 7 2.86 12.70 -4.32
CA LEU A 7 2.86 11.22 -4.29
C LEU A 7 2.71 10.64 -2.87
N ILE A 8 3.08 11.37 -1.82
CA ILE A 8 2.83 10.96 -0.44
C ILE A 8 1.31 10.90 -0.20
N GLY A 9 0.57 11.91 -0.65
CA GLY A 9 -0.90 11.91 -0.58
C GLY A 9 -1.52 10.75 -1.37
N ALA A 10 -1.03 10.47 -2.58
CA ALA A 10 -1.49 9.33 -3.37
C ALA A 10 -1.22 7.99 -2.67
N LEU A 11 -0.06 7.82 -2.04
CA LEU A 11 0.29 6.64 -1.26
C LEU A 11 -0.69 6.42 -0.09
N ILE A 12 -0.97 7.50 0.66
CA ILE A 12 -1.91 7.47 1.80
C ILE A 12 -3.31 7.08 1.34
N MET A 13 -3.83 7.75 0.31
CA MET A 13 -5.19 7.48 -0.22
C MET A 13 -5.34 6.06 -0.78
N THR A 14 -4.25 5.48 -1.33
CA THR A 14 -4.31 4.15 -1.95
C THR A 14 -4.19 3.01 -0.94
N HIS A 15 -3.38 3.16 0.10
CA HIS A 15 -2.98 2.03 0.94
C HIS A 15 -3.35 2.17 2.41
N SER A 16 -3.51 3.39 2.94
CA SER A 16 -3.76 3.61 4.36
C SER A 16 -5.19 3.26 4.77
N ASP A 17 -5.39 3.07 6.07
CA ASP A 17 -6.67 2.76 6.70
C ASP A 17 -6.92 3.67 7.91
N ASP A 18 -8.02 3.44 8.65
CA ASP A 18 -8.40 4.24 9.82
C ASP A 18 -7.42 4.10 11.01
N ASN A 19 -6.53 3.10 10.98
CA ASN A 19 -5.50 2.89 12.00
C ASN A 19 -4.18 3.63 11.69
N GLY A 20 -4.05 4.20 10.50
CA GLY A 20 -2.88 4.98 10.08
C GLY A 20 -2.30 4.58 8.74
N LEU A 21 -1.01 4.84 8.56
CA LEU A 21 -0.31 4.50 7.32
C LEU A 21 -0.19 2.98 7.12
N VAL A 22 -0.26 2.55 5.86
CA VAL A 22 0.13 1.21 5.41
C VAL A 22 1.20 1.40 4.35
N LEU A 23 2.46 1.21 4.73
CA LEU A 23 3.58 1.46 3.82
C LEU A 23 4.00 0.18 3.09
N PRO A 24 4.13 0.23 1.76
CA PRO A 24 4.76 -0.85 1.01
C PRO A 24 6.21 -1.09 1.52
N PRO A 25 6.60 -2.33 1.81
CA PRO A 25 7.92 -2.63 2.37
C PRO A 25 9.09 -2.01 1.61
N LYS A 26 9.03 -1.96 0.27
CA LYS A 26 10.11 -1.41 -0.58
C LYS A 26 10.39 0.08 -0.40
N ILE A 27 9.45 0.83 0.20
CA ILE A 27 9.60 2.27 0.43
C ILE A 27 9.46 2.66 1.91
N ALA A 28 9.19 1.69 2.79
CA ALA A 28 9.07 1.94 4.22
C ALA A 28 10.43 2.33 4.82
N PRO A 29 10.55 3.48 5.51
CA PRO A 29 11.79 3.88 6.17
C PRO A 29 12.22 2.91 7.28
N ILE A 30 11.24 2.30 7.94
CA ILE A 30 11.40 1.21 8.89
C ILE A 30 10.57 0.05 8.37
N GLN A 31 11.22 -1.06 8.02
CA GLN A 31 10.52 -2.25 7.52
C GLN A 31 10.10 -3.18 8.66
N VAL A 32 10.91 -3.24 9.72
CA VAL A 32 10.67 -4.09 10.88
C VAL A 32 10.89 -3.29 12.16
N ALA A 33 9.89 -3.23 13.03
CA ALA A 33 10.02 -2.73 14.40
C ALA A 33 10.09 -3.92 15.36
N ILE A 34 11.10 -3.97 16.21
CA ILE A 34 11.29 -5.03 17.21
C ILE A 34 11.17 -4.42 18.59
N ILE A 35 10.25 -4.92 19.40
CA ILE A 35 9.89 -4.37 20.71
C ILE A 35 10.04 -5.48 21.77
N PRO A 36 11.06 -5.39 22.63
CA PRO A 36 11.16 -6.26 23.79
C PRO A 36 10.10 -5.88 24.84
N ILE A 37 9.49 -6.89 25.45
CA ILE A 37 8.54 -6.73 26.56
C ILE A 37 9.20 -7.29 27.81
N PHE A 38 9.66 -6.43 28.70
CA PHE A 38 10.52 -6.80 29.82
C PHE A 38 10.06 -6.18 31.15
N LYS A 39 10.50 -6.84 32.24
CA LYS A 39 10.40 -6.36 33.62
C LYS A 39 11.82 -6.30 34.20
N GLY A 40 12.42 -5.11 34.13
CA GLY A 40 13.76 -4.87 34.64
C GLY A 40 14.89 -5.18 33.62
N GLU A 41 16.07 -4.70 33.97
CA GLU A 41 17.24 -4.70 33.07
C GLU A 41 17.80 -6.09 32.75
N GLU A 42 17.70 -7.04 33.68
CA GLU A 42 18.22 -8.41 33.46
C GLU A 42 17.45 -9.12 32.36
N GLN A 43 16.11 -9.08 32.41
CA GLN A 43 15.26 -9.65 31.36
C GLN A 43 15.47 -8.96 30.03
N LEU A 44 15.65 -7.62 30.02
CA LEU A 44 15.99 -6.92 28.79
C LEU A 44 17.30 -7.41 28.18
N LYS A 45 18.33 -7.62 28.98
CA LYS A 45 19.63 -8.16 28.50
C LYS A 45 19.48 -9.53 27.87
N GLU A 46 18.72 -10.43 28.51
CA GLU A 46 18.47 -11.78 27.98
C GLU A 46 17.71 -11.74 26.64
N ILE A 47 16.61 -10.97 26.57
CA ILE A 47 15.84 -10.80 25.34
C ILE A 47 16.72 -10.18 24.25
N THR A 48 17.48 -9.14 24.58
CA THR A 48 18.37 -8.47 23.61
C THR A 48 19.44 -9.44 23.10
N ALA A 49 20.06 -10.22 23.96
CA ALA A 49 21.05 -11.21 23.56
C ALA A 49 20.47 -12.26 22.61
N LYS A 50 19.20 -12.66 22.82
CA LYS A 50 18.48 -13.59 21.95
C LYS A 50 18.15 -12.97 20.60
N LEU A 51 17.71 -11.70 20.57
CA LEU A 51 17.28 -10.99 19.36
C LEU A 51 18.43 -10.48 18.49
N GLN A 52 19.56 -10.12 19.09
CA GLN A 52 20.66 -9.44 18.42
C GLN A 52 21.18 -10.16 17.16
N PRO A 53 21.40 -11.48 17.16
CA PRO A 53 21.83 -12.20 15.96
C PRO A 53 20.83 -12.08 14.79
N ALA A 54 19.54 -12.12 15.08
CA ALA A 54 18.51 -11.97 14.06
C ALA A 54 18.45 -10.53 13.53
N ILE A 55 18.59 -9.54 14.40
CA ILE A 55 18.67 -8.13 14.03
C ILE A 55 19.84 -7.87 13.06
N ASP A 56 21.01 -8.42 13.39
CA ASP A 56 22.22 -8.24 12.59
C ASP A 56 22.09 -8.94 11.23
N GLN A 57 21.50 -10.13 11.19
CA GLN A 57 21.22 -10.82 9.92
C GLN A 57 20.20 -10.08 9.06
N LEU A 58 19.09 -9.58 9.63
CA LEU A 58 18.11 -8.78 8.89
C LEU A 58 18.78 -7.52 8.30
N ARG A 59 19.60 -6.82 9.07
CA ARG A 59 20.33 -5.64 8.59
C ARG A 59 21.34 -5.99 7.51
N ALA A 60 22.03 -7.12 7.62
CA ALA A 60 22.95 -7.61 6.59
C ALA A 60 22.25 -7.93 5.26
N LEU A 61 20.95 -8.29 5.31
CA LEU A 61 20.09 -8.45 4.12
C LEU A 61 19.56 -7.12 3.57
N GLY A 62 19.95 -5.98 4.16
CA GLY A 62 19.48 -4.65 3.74
C GLY A 62 18.10 -4.28 4.29
N ILE A 63 17.55 -5.05 5.23
CA ILE A 63 16.27 -4.75 5.87
C ILE A 63 16.47 -3.70 6.96
N THR A 64 15.66 -2.63 6.92
CA THR A 64 15.72 -1.56 7.92
C THR A 64 14.99 -1.96 9.19
N VAL A 65 15.78 -2.19 10.25
CA VAL A 65 15.28 -2.65 11.55
C VAL A 65 15.40 -1.55 12.60
N LYS A 66 14.28 -1.22 13.23
CA LYS A 66 14.22 -0.40 14.45
C LYS A 66 14.05 -1.32 15.67
N TYR A 67 15.07 -1.42 16.50
CA TYR A 67 14.98 -2.00 17.83
C TYR A 67 14.57 -0.91 18.83
N ASP A 68 13.49 -1.10 19.57
CA ASP A 68 12.92 -0.11 20.49
C ASP A 68 12.83 -0.68 21.91
N ASP A 69 13.95 -0.61 22.62
CA ASP A 69 14.14 -1.05 24.01
C ASP A 69 13.90 0.04 25.05
N ALA A 70 13.52 1.27 24.63
CA ALA A 70 13.24 2.37 25.53
C ALA A 70 12.13 2.00 26.55
N ASP A 71 12.32 2.28 27.83
CA ASP A 71 11.36 1.95 28.88
C ASP A 71 10.39 3.09 29.23
N ASN A 72 10.56 4.26 28.58
CA ASN A 72 9.76 5.46 28.79
C ASN A 72 8.32 5.37 28.25
N LYS A 73 7.98 4.33 27.50
CA LYS A 73 6.66 4.07 26.93
C LYS A 73 6.26 2.61 27.11
N ARG A 74 4.98 2.38 27.45
CA ARG A 74 4.43 1.01 27.56
C ARG A 74 4.40 0.32 26.19
N PRO A 75 4.52 -1.01 26.13
CA PRO A 75 4.49 -1.77 24.86
C PRO A 75 3.28 -1.44 23.98
N GLY A 76 2.08 -1.36 24.56
CA GLY A 76 0.86 -1.01 23.79
C GLY A 76 0.92 0.35 23.11
N PHE A 77 1.56 1.36 23.73
CA PHE A 77 1.79 2.65 23.10
C PHE A 77 2.75 2.53 21.88
N LYS A 78 3.84 1.78 22.06
CA LYS A 78 4.79 1.55 20.96
C LYS A 78 4.13 0.81 19.80
N PHE A 79 3.27 -0.18 20.09
CA PHE A 79 2.52 -0.91 19.09
C PHE A 79 1.65 0.02 18.24
N ALA A 80 0.85 0.86 18.90
CA ALA A 80 0.00 1.85 18.22
C ALA A 80 0.83 2.88 17.43
N ASP A 81 1.97 3.33 17.97
CA ASP A 81 2.84 4.31 17.30
C ASP A 81 3.45 3.74 16.00
N TYR A 82 3.91 2.49 16.00
CA TYR A 82 4.44 1.84 14.79
C TYR A 82 3.34 1.44 13.81
N GLU A 83 2.15 1.11 14.28
CA GLU A 83 0.97 0.87 13.47
C GLU A 83 0.54 2.16 12.75
N LEU A 84 0.42 3.27 13.48
CA LEU A 84 0.13 4.60 12.93
C LEU A 84 1.16 5.03 11.86
N LYS A 85 2.45 4.73 12.09
CA LYS A 85 3.54 5.02 11.15
C LYS A 85 3.59 4.09 9.95
N GLY A 86 2.77 3.05 9.92
CA GLY A 86 2.67 2.11 8.80
C GLY A 86 3.86 1.17 8.67
N VAL A 87 4.55 0.85 9.77
CA VAL A 87 5.67 -0.11 9.74
C VAL A 87 5.16 -1.48 9.32
N PRO A 88 5.68 -2.07 8.21
CA PRO A 88 5.13 -3.30 7.64
C PRO A 88 5.08 -4.49 8.58
N VAL A 89 6.13 -4.70 9.36
CA VAL A 89 6.24 -5.83 10.30
C VAL A 89 6.62 -5.34 11.69
N ARG A 90 5.87 -5.76 12.70
CA ARG A 90 6.22 -5.58 14.10
C ARG A 90 6.49 -6.95 14.74
N LEU A 91 7.63 -7.05 15.40
CA LEU A 91 8.00 -8.20 16.20
C LEU A 91 7.95 -7.82 17.69
N ALA A 92 7.45 -8.71 18.53
CA ALA A 92 7.51 -8.53 19.98
C ALA A 92 7.95 -9.83 20.66
N MET A 93 8.83 -9.70 21.65
CA MET A 93 9.31 -10.83 22.45
C MET A 93 9.24 -10.46 23.94
N GLY A 94 8.52 -11.27 24.69
CA GLY A 94 8.45 -11.19 26.15
C GLY A 94 9.14 -12.38 26.82
N GLY A 95 9.08 -12.44 28.16
CA GLY A 95 9.70 -13.54 28.90
C GLY A 95 9.12 -14.90 28.54
N ARG A 96 7.83 -15.03 28.32
CA ARG A 96 7.19 -16.29 27.87
C ARG A 96 7.64 -16.70 26.47
N ASP A 97 7.81 -15.75 25.60
CA ASP A 97 8.28 -16.02 24.22
C ASP A 97 9.73 -16.50 24.26
N LEU A 98 10.55 -15.89 25.12
CA LEU A 98 11.93 -16.28 25.32
C LEU A 98 12.03 -17.74 25.83
N GLU A 99 11.23 -18.12 26.84
CA GLU A 99 11.15 -19.47 27.38
C GLU A 99 10.68 -20.49 26.34
N ASN A 100 9.71 -20.15 25.52
CA ASN A 100 9.11 -21.04 24.51
C ASN A 100 9.83 -21.00 23.16
N ASN A 101 10.89 -20.21 23.01
CA ASN A 101 11.59 -19.97 21.75
C ASN A 101 10.63 -19.50 20.62
N THR A 102 9.71 -18.59 20.97
CA THR A 102 8.73 -18.00 20.05
C THR A 102 8.90 -16.49 19.95
N ILE A 103 8.22 -15.88 18.99
CA ILE A 103 8.13 -14.42 18.84
C ILE A 103 6.76 -14.06 18.27
N GLU A 104 6.13 -13.01 18.79
CA GLU A 104 4.93 -12.46 18.19
C GLU A 104 5.29 -11.67 16.94
N VAL A 105 4.62 -11.95 15.84
CA VAL A 105 4.72 -11.24 14.57
C VAL A 105 3.38 -10.59 14.27
N MET A 106 3.38 -9.31 13.93
CA MET A 106 2.20 -8.59 13.45
C MET A 106 2.49 -7.98 12.09
N ARG A 107 1.63 -8.22 11.12
CA ARG A 107 1.69 -7.61 9.79
C ARG A 107 0.73 -6.43 9.68
N ARG A 108 1.19 -5.32 9.12
CA ARG A 108 0.43 -4.07 9.08
C ARG A 108 -0.70 -4.07 8.04
N ASP A 109 -0.54 -4.78 6.95
CA ASP A 109 -1.49 -4.77 5.81
C ASP A 109 -2.81 -5.51 6.07
N THR A 110 -2.82 -6.49 7.00
CA THR A 110 -4.01 -7.26 7.39
C THR A 110 -4.33 -7.14 8.88
N LEU A 111 -3.42 -6.59 9.69
CA LEU A 111 -3.48 -6.53 11.16
C LEU A 111 -3.47 -7.91 11.84
N GLU A 112 -3.14 -8.95 11.11
CA GLU A 112 -2.99 -10.30 11.65
C GLU A 112 -1.79 -10.40 12.58
N LYS A 113 -1.95 -11.19 13.64
CA LYS A 113 -0.93 -11.47 14.65
C LYS A 113 -0.77 -12.96 14.82
N ASP A 114 0.47 -13.41 14.75
CA ASP A 114 0.83 -14.81 14.94
C ASP A 114 1.96 -14.93 15.95
N SER A 115 2.00 -16.05 16.68
CA SER A 115 3.16 -16.45 17.45
C SER A 115 3.89 -17.56 16.69
N VAL A 116 5.12 -17.28 16.27
CA VAL A 116 5.90 -18.21 15.44
C VAL A 116 7.17 -18.64 16.16
N SER A 117 7.77 -19.74 15.72
CA SER A 117 9.09 -20.15 16.21
C SER A 117 10.13 -19.07 15.93
N PHE A 118 10.99 -18.79 16.89
CA PHE A 118 12.10 -17.88 16.68
C PHE A 118 13.16 -18.47 15.72
N ASP A 119 13.23 -19.81 15.65
CA ASP A 119 14.13 -20.47 14.71
C ASP A 119 13.65 -20.22 13.28
N GLY A 120 14.54 -19.68 12.44
CA GLY A 120 14.21 -19.29 11.05
C GLY A 120 13.48 -17.95 10.91
N ILE A 121 13.41 -17.14 11.99
CA ILE A 121 12.68 -15.85 11.95
C ILE A 121 13.19 -14.89 10.87
N VAL A 122 14.46 -14.92 10.52
CA VAL A 122 15.04 -14.05 9.49
C VAL A 122 14.46 -14.36 8.12
N ASP A 123 14.41 -15.62 7.73
CA ASP A 123 13.81 -16.04 6.45
C ASP A 123 12.30 -15.83 6.46
N TYR A 124 11.65 -16.07 7.60
CA TYR A 124 10.23 -15.78 7.78
C TYR A 124 9.91 -14.30 7.51
N VAL A 125 10.64 -13.38 8.16
CA VAL A 125 10.44 -11.94 8.00
C VAL A 125 10.72 -11.48 6.58
N LYS A 126 11.78 -11.98 5.93
CA LYS A 126 12.09 -11.68 4.54
C LYS A 126 10.93 -12.05 3.62
N ASN A 127 10.43 -13.27 3.74
CA ASN A 127 9.31 -13.76 2.93
C ASN A 127 8.02 -12.99 3.23
N LEU A 128 7.78 -12.64 4.51
CA LEU A 128 6.62 -11.85 4.93
C LEU A 128 6.64 -10.44 4.32
N LEU A 129 7.80 -9.77 4.26
CA LEU A 129 7.92 -8.47 3.61
C LEU A 129 7.60 -8.54 2.11
N ASP A 130 8.05 -9.59 1.42
CA ASP A 130 7.71 -9.81 0.00
C ASP A 130 6.21 -10.12 -0.17
N ASP A 131 5.61 -10.90 0.73
CA ASP A 131 4.18 -11.18 0.72
C ASP A 131 3.35 -9.92 0.96
N ILE A 132 3.69 -9.11 1.97
CA ILE A 132 3.03 -7.82 2.23
C ILE A 132 3.12 -6.90 1.01
N GLN A 133 4.29 -6.79 0.37
CA GLN A 133 4.46 -6.00 -0.85
C GLN A 133 3.51 -6.43 -1.96
N ASN A 134 3.42 -7.75 -2.20
CA ASN A 134 2.56 -8.31 -3.22
C ASN A 134 1.07 -8.17 -2.87
N ASN A 135 0.70 -8.36 -1.61
CA ASN A 135 -0.68 -8.22 -1.14
C ASN A 135 -1.19 -6.78 -1.30
N ILE A 136 -0.40 -5.78 -0.86
CA ILE A 136 -0.74 -4.37 -1.02
C ILE A 136 -0.90 -4.01 -2.51
N PHE A 137 0.01 -4.47 -3.36
CA PHE A 137 -0.08 -4.25 -4.81
C PHE A 137 -1.32 -4.91 -5.40
N LYS A 138 -1.57 -6.18 -5.06
CA LYS A 138 -2.73 -6.91 -5.54
C LYS A 138 -4.03 -6.24 -5.13
N LYS A 139 -4.17 -5.84 -3.86
CA LYS A 139 -5.35 -5.15 -3.34
C LYS A 139 -5.63 -3.86 -4.12
N ALA A 140 -4.62 -3.03 -4.33
CA ALA A 140 -4.76 -1.78 -5.09
C ALA A 140 -5.09 -2.03 -6.56
N LYS A 141 -4.45 -3.05 -7.18
CA LYS A 141 -4.72 -3.44 -8.55
C LYS A 141 -6.14 -3.97 -8.73
N ASP A 142 -6.58 -4.88 -7.88
CA ASP A 142 -7.92 -5.46 -7.94
C ASP A 142 -9.00 -4.36 -7.75
N PHE A 143 -8.77 -3.42 -6.83
CA PHE A 143 -9.64 -2.27 -6.64
C PHE A 143 -9.73 -1.41 -7.90
N ARG A 144 -8.58 -1.06 -8.50
CA ARG A 144 -8.53 -0.30 -9.75
C ARG A 144 -9.30 -1.03 -10.86
N ASP A 145 -9.01 -2.31 -11.05
CA ASP A 145 -9.57 -3.10 -12.15
C ASP A 145 -11.09 -3.26 -12.01
N ALA A 146 -11.60 -3.37 -10.79
CA ALA A 146 -13.04 -3.41 -10.49
C ALA A 146 -13.75 -2.06 -10.75
N HIS A 147 -13.01 -0.96 -10.86
CA HIS A 147 -13.56 0.38 -11.11
C HIS A 147 -13.21 0.92 -12.50
N ILE A 148 -12.86 0.04 -13.46
CA ILE A 148 -12.75 0.38 -14.87
C ILE A 148 -14.03 -0.03 -15.57
N TYR A 149 -14.73 0.92 -16.17
CA TYR A 149 -16.01 0.73 -16.85
C TYR A 149 -15.87 1.06 -18.32
N GLU A 150 -16.42 0.22 -19.20
CA GLU A 150 -16.58 0.58 -20.62
C GLU A 150 -17.83 1.43 -20.78
N CYS A 151 -17.73 2.51 -21.53
CA CYS A 151 -18.85 3.41 -21.78
C CYS A 151 -18.78 4.00 -23.20
N GLU A 152 -19.86 3.80 -23.95
CA GLU A 152 -20.01 4.26 -25.34
C GLU A 152 -21.13 5.32 -25.47
N ASN A 153 -21.86 5.60 -24.40
CA ASN A 153 -22.96 6.55 -24.39
C ASN A 153 -22.62 7.76 -23.50
N TYR A 154 -22.70 8.97 -24.07
CA TYR A 154 -22.31 10.18 -23.38
C TYR A 154 -23.21 10.55 -22.20
N GLU A 155 -24.53 10.35 -22.32
CA GLU A 155 -25.46 10.66 -21.23
C GLU A 155 -25.26 9.67 -20.05
N GLU A 156 -25.05 8.39 -20.36
CA GLU A 156 -24.72 7.38 -19.36
C GLU A 156 -23.38 7.70 -18.65
N PHE A 157 -22.38 8.12 -19.44
CA PHE A 157 -21.09 8.55 -18.90
C PHE A 157 -21.24 9.72 -17.92
N LYS A 158 -22.00 10.77 -18.30
CA LYS A 158 -22.22 11.94 -17.44
C LYS A 158 -22.85 11.60 -16.09
N GLU A 159 -23.73 10.61 -16.05
CA GLU A 159 -24.32 10.15 -14.79
C GLU A 159 -23.34 9.31 -13.97
N LYS A 160 -22.71 8.32 -14.57
CA LYS A 160 -21.83 7.37 -13.87
C LYS A 160 -20.54 8.02 -13.33
N VAL A 161 -19.99 9.00 -14.06
CA VAL A 161 -18.72 9.64 -13.67
C VAL A 161 -18.83 10.46 -12.37
N LYS A 162 -20.05 10.78 -11.95
CA LYS A 162 -20.32 11.46 -10.67
C LYS A 162 -19.94 10.59 -9.47
N ASP A 163 -20.10 9.28 -9.60
CA ASP A 163 -19.77 8.29 -8.58
C ASP A 163 -18.27 7.89 -8.57
N GLY A 164 -17.49 8.45 -9.50
CA GLY A 164 -16.07 8.17 -9.67
C GLY A 164 -15.81 6.97 -10.58
N GLY A 165 -14.54 6.49 -10.58
CA GLY A 165 -14.10 5.39 -11.44
C GLY A 165 -13.34 5.86 -12.67
N PHE A 166 -12.93 4.87 -13.47
CA PHE A 166 -12.19 5.04 -14.72
C PHE A 166 -13.05 4.56 -15.88
N PHE A 167 -13.27 5.42 -16.86
CA PHE A 167 -14.14 5.11 -18.00
C PHE A 167 -13.28 4.90 -19.25
N LEU A 168 -13.34 3.70 -19.81
CA LEU A 168 -12.70 3.34 -21.06
C LEU A 168 -13.65 3.67 -22.20
N CYS A 169 -13.35 4.74 -22.95
CA CYS A 169 -14.22 5.31 -23.97
C CYS A 169 -13.46 5.50 -25.29
N HIS A 170 -14.19 5.53 -26.39
CA HIS A 170 -13.66 5.95 -27.68
C HIS A 170 -13.64 7.48 -27.80
N TRP A 171 -12.55 8.03 -28.35
CA TRP A 171 -12.30 9.48 -28.48
C TRP A 171 -11.72 9.82 -29.85
N ASP A 172 -12.26 10.87 -30.49
CA ASP A 172 -11.84 11.30 -31.82
C ASP A 172 -10.48 12.01 -31.90
N GLY A 173 -9.89 12.32 -30.74
CA GLY A 173 -8.57 12.93 -30.63
C GLY A 173 -8.58 14.45 -30.77
N THR A 174 -9.74 15.12 -30.64
CA THR A 174 -9.85 16.56 -30.78
C THR A 174 -9.91 17.29 -29.42
N GLU A 175 -9.38 18.53 -29.39
CA GLU A 175 -9.43 19.37 -28.19
C GLU A 175 -10.86 19.82 -27.87
N GLU A 176 -11.73 19.96 -28.89
CA GLU A 176 -13.11 20.37 -28.71
C GLU A 176 -13.91 19.34 -27.91
N THR A 177 -13.76 18.05 -28.21
CA THR A 177 -14.46 16.98 -27.47
C THR A 177 -13.91 16.80 -26.08
N GLU A 178 -12.59 16.93 -25.86
CA GLU A 178 -11.99 16.94 -24.54
C GLU A 178 -12.47 18.11 -23.68
N ALA A 179 -12.51 19.32 -24.25
CA ALA A 179 -12.99 20.51 -23.56
C ALA A 179 -14.45 20.36 -23.14
N LYS A 180 -15.30 19.79 -24.02
CA LYS A 180 -16.71 19.54 -23.73
C LYS A 180 -16.89 18.51 -22.61
N ILE A 181 -16.15 17.41 -22.62
CA ILE A 181 -16.17 16.43 -21.52
C ILE A 181 -15.83 17.10 -20.18
N LYS A 182 -14.78 17.93 -20.19
CA LYS A 182 -14.33 18.65 -18.98
C LYS A 182 -15.35 19.66 -18.48
N GLU A 183 -15.98 20.41 -19.39
CA GLU A 183 -17.00 21.41 -19.05
C GLU A 183 -18.24 20.74 -18.43
N ASP A 184 -18.74 19.68 -19.06
CA ASP A 184 -19.98 19.01 -18.64
C ASP A 184 -19.81 18.15 -17.37
N THR A 185 -18.60 17.59 -17.11
CA THR A 185 -18.43 16.55 -16.10
C THR A 185 -17.30 16.79 -15.11
N GLN A 186 -16.40 17.74 -15.38
CA GLN A 186 -15.13 17.93 -14.68
C GLN A 186 -14.16 16.74 -14.81
N ALA A 187 -14.49 15.74 -15.62
CA ALA A 187 -13.59 14.65 -15.95
C ALA A 187 -12.61 15.05 -17.05
N THR A 188 -11.46 14.42 -17.10
CA THR A 188 -10.45 14.65 -18.13
C THR A 188 -9.88 13.33 -18.63
N ILE A 189 -9.35 13.34 -19.85
CA ILE A 189 -8.61 12.21 -20.42
C ILE A 189 -7.31 12.02 -19.61
N ARG A 190 -7.07 10.81 -19.15
CA ARG A 190 -5.90 10.45 -18.32
C ARG A 190 -4.76 9.87 -19.12
N CYS A 191 -5.08 8.96 -20.02
CA CYS A 191 -4.10 8.29 -20.87
C CYS A 191 -4.77 7.52 -22.00
N VAL A 192 -3.95 7.16 -22.99
CA VAL A 192 -4.21 6.06 -23.92
C VAL A 192 -3.61 4.80 -23.27
N PRO A 193 -4.42 3.86 -22.77
CA PRO A 193 -3.92 2.76 -21.98
C PRO A 193 -3.26 1.68 -22.86
N PHE A 194 -2.06 1.24 -22.48
CA PHE A 194 -1.37 0.13 -23.16
C PHE A 194 -1.97 -1.25 -22.87
N MET A 195 -2.73 -1.37 -21.77
CA MET A 195 -3.29 -2.63 -21.31
C MET A 195 -4.58 -3.03 -22.02
N PHE A 196 -5.17 -2.13 -22.81
CA PHE A 196 -6.39 -2.39 -23.57
C PHE A 196 -6.13 -2.27 -25.06
N GLU A 197 -6.76 -3.15 -25.84
CA GLU A 197 -6.68 -3.10 -27.29
C GLU A 197 -7.33 -1.79 -27.82
N GLN A 198 -6.68 -1.19 -28.80
CA GLN A 198 -7.18 -0.02 -29.51
C GLN A 198 -8.12 -0.47 -30.64
N THR A 199 -9.40 -0.69 -30.28
CA THR A 199 -10.43 -1.13 -31.22
C THR A 199 -11.02 0.09 -31.97
N PRO A 200 -11.47 -0.09 -33.24
CA PRO A 200 -12.25 0.92 -33.93
C PRO A 200 -13.56 1.19 -33.18
N GLY A 201 -13.97 2.44 -33.16
CA GLY A 201 -15.23 2.87 -32.51
C GLY A 201 -15.61 4.28 -32.89
N THR A 202 -16.60 4.78 -32.20
CA THR A 202 -17.15 6.13 -32.41
C THR A 202 -17.02 6.96 -31.14
N ASP A 203 -16.53 8.19 -31.27
CA ASP A 203 -16.48 9.15 -30.17
C ASP A 203 -17.88 9.40 -29.63
N MET A 204 -18.07 9.24 -28.33
CA MET A 204 -19.37 9.36 -27.68
C MET A 204 -19.93 10.78 -27.65
N VAL A 205 -19.09 11.82 -27.86
CA VAL A 205 -19.48 13.25 -27.86
C VAL A 205 -19.79 13.73 -29.25
N SER A 206 -18.88 13.53 -30.22
CA SER A 206 -18.98 14.07 -31.56
C SER A 206 -19.69 13.13 -32.54
N GLY A 207 -19.79 11.82 -32.23
CA GLY A 207 -20.30 10.83 -33.16
C GLY A 207 -19.36 10.51 -34.33
N LYS A 208 -18.14 11.08 -34.35
CA LYS A 208 -17.13 10.83 -35.38
C LYS A 208 -16.35 9.54 -35.13
N PRO A 209 -15.69 8.98 -36.14
CA PRO A 209 -14.77 7.84 -35.94
C PRO A 209 -13.72 8.18 -34.87
N ALA A 210 -13.55 7.30 -33.92
CA ALA A 210 -12.56 7.45 -32.87
C ALA A 210 -11.16 7.26 -33.40
N LYS A 211 -10.23 8.05 -32.87
CA LYS A 211 -8.79 7.91 -33.13
C LYS A 211 -8.11 7.07 -32.06
N TYR A 212 -8.63 7.15 -30.84
CA TYR A 212 -8.06 6.43 -29.69
C TYR A 212 -9.17 5.86 -28.79
N ARG A 213 -8.78 4.81 -28.05
CA ARG A 213 -9.53 4.33 -26.89
C ARG A 213 -8.79 4.82 -25.64
N VAL A 214 -9.44 5.63 -24.81
CA VAL A 214 -8.81 6.39 -23.72
C VAL A 214 -9.46 6.12 -22.39
N ILE A 215 -8.71 6.32 -21.30
CA ILE A 215 -9.27 6.39 -19.96
C ILE A 215 -9.64 7.82 -19.61
N ILE A 216 -10.90 8.01 -19.22
CA ILE A 216 -11.43 9.26 -18.70
C ILE A 216 -11.79 9.09 -17.23
N ALA A 217 -11.45 10.06 -16.39
CA ALA A 217 -11.79 10.03 -14.98
C ALA A 217 -11.91 11.45 -14.41
N ARG A 218 -12.76 11.61 -13.40
CA ARG A 218 -12.86 12.82 -12.60
C ARG A 218 -11.75 12.83 -11.55
N SER A 219 -11.08 13.96 -11.36
CA SER A 219 -10.28 14.22 -10.15
C SER A 219 -11.23 14.70 -9.06
N TYR A 220 -10.98 14.31 -7.81
CA TYR A 220 -11.77 14.65 -6.63
C TYR A 220 -12.42 16.02 -6.70
#